data_e477a758f4f7cd5cdc6817b7d1b5f612
#
_entry.id   e477a758f4f7cd5cdc6817b7d1b5f612
#
_cell.length_a   1.000
_cell.length_b   1.000
_cell.length_c   1.000
_cell.angle_alpha   90.00
_cell.angle_beta   90.00
_cell.angle_gamma   90.00
#
_symmetry.space_group_name_H-M   'P 1'
#
loop_
_entity.id
_entity.type
_entity.pdbx_description
1 polymer ?
#
loop_
_entity_poly.entity_id
_entity_poly.type
_entity_poly.pdbx_seq_one_letter_code
_entity_poly.pdbx_strand_id
1 'polypeptide(L)'
;VYEIPYTTKTDVIIERIVKLSKEGKVKEIADIRDETDLSGLRIAIDLKRGVDPDKLMAKLYRSTTLQDSFSCNFNVLVDGYPRVMGVRQILHEWVKWRIESTRRRINFDLGKKSERLHLLHGLEAILLDIDKAIAIIRGTEKDAMVVPNLMEGFQLDKVQAEYVADIRLRNINKEYILKRTAETEQLEKDIADLADLIAKPTRIQKE
;
A
#
# COMPACT_ATOMS: atom_id res chain seq x y z
N VAL A 1 -6.51 -39.73 12.59
CA VAL A 1 -6.65 -38.57 11.70
C VAL A 1 -7.61 -37.60 12.34
N TYR A 2 -7.18 -36.35 12.54
CA TYR A 2 -7.98 -35.30 13.20
C TYR A 2 -8.43 -34.20 12.24
N GLU A 3 -7.83 -34.11 11.06
CA GLU A 3 -8.17 -33.14 10.03
C GLU A 3 -8.24 -33.82 8.67
N ILE A 4 -9.17 -33.38 7.84
CA ILE A 4 -9.37 -33.86 6.47
C ILE A 4 -9.54 -32.65 5.52
N PRO A 5 -9.26 -32.78 4.21
CA PRO A 5 -9.52 -31.72 3.24
C PRO A 5 -11.00 -31.32 3.19
N TYR A 6 -11.29 -30.03 2.95
CA TYR A 6 -12.66 -29.51 2.81
C TYR A 6 -13.42 -30.10 1.61
N THR A 7 -12.71 -30.71 0.67
CA THR A 7 -13.25 -31.32 -0.54
C THR A 7 -13.87 -32.71 -0.31
N THR A 8 -13.72 -33.28 0.90
CA THR A 8 -14.15 -34.66 1.20
C THR A 8 -14.89 -34.75 2.54
N LYS A 9 -15.45 -35.92 2.82
CA LYS A 9 -16.10 -36.26 4.08
C LYS A 9 -15.48 -37.49 4.70
N THR A 10 -15.61 -37.68 6.03
CA THR A 10 -15.12 -38.85 6.78
C THR A 10 -15.59 -40.15 6.18
N ASP A 11 -16.89 -40.27 5.89
CA ASP A 11 -17.48 -41.50 5.31
C ASP A 11 -16.81 -41.92 4.02
N VAL A 12 -16.57 -40.94 3.10
CA VAL A 12 -15.94 -41.19 1.79
C VAL A 12 -14.53 -41.70 1.94
N ILE A 13 -13.76 -41.16 2.91
CA ILE A 13 -12.40 -41.62 3.20
C ILE A 13 -12.42 -43.03 3.76
N ILE A 14 -13.29 -43.31 4.75
CA ILE A 14 -13.41 -44.62 5.37
C ILE A 14 -13.82 -45.67 4.34
N GLU A 15 -14.87 -45.43 3.55
CA GLU A 15 -15.29 -46.33 2.50
C GLU A 15 -14.17 -46.63 1.49
N ARG A 16 -13.40 -45.60 1.12
CA ARG A 16 -12.29 -45.76 0.19
C ARG A 16 -11.17 -46.64 0.79
N ILE A 17 -10.84 -46.43 2.07
CA ILE A 17 -9.84 -47.24 2.79
C ILE A 17 -10.31 -48.71 2.91
N VAL A 18 -11.58 -48.93 3.29
CA VAL A 18 -12.16 -50.27 3.37
C VAL A 18 -12.11 -50.97 2.00
N LYS A 19 -12.44 -50.26 0.94
CA LYS A 19 -12.34 -50.78 -0.44
C LYS A 19 -10.92 -51.18 -0.80
N LEU A 20 -9.93 -50.32 -0.52
CA LEU A 20 -8.51 -50.62 -0.76
C LEU A 20 -8.02 -51.83 0.05
N SER A 21 -8.52 -52.00 1.29
CA SER A 21 -8.22 -53.18 2.11
C SER A 21 -8.81 -54.45 1.50
N LYS A 22 -10.07 -54.41 1.06
CA LYS A 22 -10.73 -55.55 0.37
C LYS A 22 -10.06 -55.91 -0.94
N GLU A 23 -9.57 -54.94 -1.70
CA GLU A 23 -8.82 -55.15 -2.93
C GLU A 23 -7.38 -55.66 -2.66
N GLY A 24 -6.96 -55.79 -1.40
CA GLY A 24 -5.63 -56.24 -1.03
C GLY A 24 -4.50 -55.22 -1.27
N LYS A 25 -4.85 -53.98 -1.64
CA LYS A 25 -3.87 -52.90 -1.86
C LYS A 25 -3.31 -52.34 -0.55
N VAL A 26 -4.12 -52.33 0.51
CA VAL A 26 -3.73 -51.90 1.86
C VAL A 26 -4.05 -53.03 2.80
N LYS A 27 -3.07 -53.89 3.10
CA LYS A 27 -3.19 -55.06 3.99
C LYS A 27 -2.79 -54.79 5.42
N GLU A 28 -2.22 -53.63 5.64
CA GLU A 28 -1.58 -53.20 6.89
C GLU A 28 -2.58 -52.81 7.97
N ILE A 29 -3.83 -52.52 7.59
CA ILE A 29 -4.90 -52.07 8.48
C ILE A 29 -5.59 -53.29 9.11
N ALA A 30 -5.84 -53.23 10.44
CA ALA A 30 -6.60 -54.22 11.18
C ALA A 30 -8.08 -53.77 11.28
N ASP A 31 -8.34 -52.51 11.61
CA ASP A 31 -9.67 -51.95 11.77
C ASP A 31 -9.69 -50.43 11.45
N ILE A 32 -10.85 -49.89 11.13
CA ILE A 32 -11.07 -48.45 10.92
C ILE A 32 -12.42 -48.05 11.50
N ARG A 33 -12.45 -46.97 12.28
CA ARG A 33 -13.65 -46.45 12.94
C ARG A 33 -13.74 -44.95 12.83
N ASP A 34 -14.94 -44.43 12.71
CA ASP A 34 -15.24 -43.01 12.93
C ASP A 34 -15.52 -42.84 14.46
N GLU A 35 -14.66 -42.07 15.10
CA GLU A 35 -14.78 -41.69 16.51
C GLU A 35 -15.04 -40.17 16.64
N THR A 36 -15.58 -39.56 15.62
CA THR A 36 -15.96 -38.14 15.62
C THR A 36 -17.03 -37.86 16.67
N ASP A 37 -16.77 -36.92 17.57
CA ASP A 37 -17.65 -36.52 18.66
C ASP A 37 -17.70 -34.99 18.83
N LEU A 38 -18.26 -34.51 19.93
CA LEU A 38 -18.35 -33.08 20.26
C LEU A 38 -16.98 -32.38 20.41
N SER A 39 -15.89 -33.16 20.65
CA SER A 39 -14.53 -32.63 20.73
C SER A 39 -13.86 -32.44 19.37
N GLY A 40 -14.42 -32.96 18.31
CA GLY A 40 -13.94 -32.80 16.95
C GLY A 40 -13.88 -34.07 16.12
N LEU A 41 -13.38 -33.92 14.88
CA LEU A 41 -13.21 -35.01 13.93
C LEU A 41 -12.12 -35.98 14.38
N ARG A 42 -12.43 -37.28 14.38
CA ARG A 42 -11.47 -38.32 14.70
C ARG A 42 -11.75 -39.62 13.93
N ILE A 43 -10.85 -39.97 12.98
CA ILE A 43 -10.84 -41.28 12.33
C ILE A 43 -9.72 -42.09 12.95
N ALA A 44 -10.06 -43.20 13.65
CA ALA A 44 -9.12 -44.15 14.22
C ALA A 44 -8.83 -45.27 13.21
N ILE A 45 -7.54 -45.55 12.98
CA ILE A 45 -7.08 -46.60 12.09
C ILE A 45 -6.14 -47.50 12.89
N ASP A 46 -6.60 -48.71 13.17
CA ASP A 46 -5.80 -49.69 13.91
C ASP A 46 -4.90 -50.48 12.95
N LEU A 47 -3.64 -50.56 13.30
CA LEU A 47 -2.63 -51.21 12.46
C LEU A 47 -2.36 -52.65 12.91
N LYS A 48 -2.00 -53.51 11.97
CA LYS A 48 -1.47 -54.84 12.29
C LYS A 48 -0.06 -54.73 12.96
N ARG A 49 0.31 -55.75 13.70
CA ARG A 49 1.63 -55.78 14.37
C ARG A 49 2.78 -55.67 13.37
N GLY A 50 3.75 -54.81 13.69
CA GLY A 50 4.95 -54.62 12.86
C GLY A 50 4.79 -53.68 11.66
N VAL A 51 3.65 -53.02 11.53
CA VAL A 51 3.44 -52.05 10.47
C VAL A 51 4.02 -50.69 10.88
N ASP A 52 4.72 -50.05 9.94
CA ASP A 52 5.24 -48.69 10.06
C ASP A 52 4.11 -47.68 9.74
N PRO A 53 3.67 -46.84 10.69
CA PRO A 53 2.58 -45.89 10.48
C PRO A 53 2.86 -44.87 9.41
N ASP A 54 4.09 -44.37 9.31
CA ASP A 54 4.45 -43.29 8.38
C ASP A 54 4.40 -43.76 6.91
N LYS A 55 4.87 -44.99 6.68
CA LYS A 55 4.77 -45.62 5.36
C LYS A 55 3.33 -45.86 4.94
N LEU A 56 2.49 -46.29 5.87
CA LEU A 56 1.06 -46.45 5.60
C LEU A 56 0.40 -45.11 5.31
N MET A 57 0.68 -44.08 6.11
CA MET A 57 0.12 -42.74 5.85
C MET A 57 0.52 -42.21 4.48
N ALA A 58 1.79 -42.35 4.09
CA ALA A 58 2.23 -41.95 2.75
C ALA A 58 1.49 -42.70 1.62
N LYS A 59 1.13 -43.96 1.85
CA LYS A 59 0.35 -44.77 0.91
C LYS A 59 -1.11 -44.33 0.87
N LEU A 60 -1.72 -44.00 2.02
CA LEU A 60 -3.09 -43.52 2.12
C LEU A 60 -3.24 -42.13 1.47
N TYR A 61 -2.29 -41.22 1.66
CA TYR A 61 -2.28 -39.92 0.96
C TYR A 61 -2.33 -40.04 -0.56
N ARG A 62 -1.65 -41.04 -1.12
CA ARG A 62 -1.62 -41.28 -2.58
C ARG A 62 -2.87 -42.00 -3.10
N SER A 63 -3.57 -42.76 -2.26
CA SER A 63 -4.62 -43.69 -2.69
C SER A 63 -6.03 -43.27 -2.28
N THR A 64 -6.15 -42.24 -1.44
CA THR A 64 -7.40 -41.73 -0.90
C THR A 64 -7.46 -40.21 -1.00
N THR A 65 -8.59 -39.63 -0.66
CA THR A 65 -8.80 -38.18 -0.58
C THR A 65 -8.34 -37.55 0.76
N LEU A 66 -7.47 -38.25 1.52
CA LEU A 66 -6.79 -37.67 2.69
C LEU A 66 -5.84 -36.54 2.30
N GLN A 67 -5.34 -36.57 1.09
CA GLN A 67 -4.64 -35.47 0.43
C GLN A 67 -5.33 -35.19 -0.88
N ASP A 68 -5.71 -33.94 -1.10
CA ASP A 68 -6.37 -33.51 -2.33
C ASP A 68 -5.73 -32.22 -2.85
N SER A 69 -5.89 -31.96 -4.13
CA SER A 69 -5.43 -30.74 -4.79
C SER A 69 -6.61 -29.79 -4.99
N PHE A 70 -6.46 -28.57 -4.53
CA PHE A 70 -7.45 -27.52 -4.73
C PHE A 70 -7.09 -26.69 -5.97
N SER A 71 -7.93 -26.74 -6.98
CA SER A 71 -7.78 -25.94 -8.21
C SER A 71 -8.28 -24.52 -7.96
N CYS A 72 -7.36 -23.56 -7.87
CA CYS A 72 -7.70 -22.16 -7.73
C CYS A 72 -8.00 -21.54 -9.10
N ASN A 73 -9.17 -20.91 -9.23
CA ASN A 73 -9.54 -20.08 -10.37
C ASN A 73 -9.70 -18.64 -9.89
N PHE A 74 -8.61 -17.84 -10.00
CA PHE A 74 -8.64 -16.45 -9.60
C PHE A 74 -9.16 -15.58 -10.75
N ASN A 75 -10.39 -15.13 -10.62
CA ASN A 75 -10.97 -14.13 -11.51
C ASN A 75 -10.91 -12.76 -10.80
N VAL A 76 -10.04 -11.89 -11.29
CA VAL A 76 -9.74 -10.57 -10.70
C VAL A 76 -10.03 -9.45 -11.68
N LEU A 77 -10.35 -8.26 -11.15
CA LEU A 77 -10.54 -7.07 -11.97
C LEU A 77 -9.19 -6.36 -12.16
N VAL A 78 -8.79 -6.18 -13.42
CA VAL A 78 -7.63 -5.37 -13.82
C VAL A 78 -8.12 -4.28 -14.75
N ASP A 79 -7.92 -3.02 -14.38
CA ASP A 79 -8.41 -1.84 -15.10
C ASP A 79 -9.92 -1.88 -15.41
N GLY A 80 -10.71 -2.45 -14.47
CA GLY A 80 -12.17 -2.59 -14.59
C GLY A 80 -12.62 -3.82 -15.40
N TYR A 81 -11.71 -4.61 -15.97
CA TYR A 81 -12.03 -5.81 -16.75
C TYR A 81 -11.71 -7.09 -15.99
N PRO A 82 -12.62 -8.09 -15.98
CA PRO A 82 -12.36 -9.39 -15.38
C PRO A 82 -11.31 -10.16 -16.18
N ARG A 83 -10.30 -10.70 -15.47
CA ARG A 83 -9.27 -11.57 -16.03
C ARG A 83 -9.00 -12.77 -15.12
N VAL A 84 -8.89 -13.94 -15.71
CA VAL A 84 -8.43 -15.13 -14.98
C VAL A 84 -6.90 -15.11 -14.97
N MET A 85 -6.32 -15.10 -13.77
CA MET A 85 -4.88 -14.90 -13.58
C MET A 85 -4.32 -15.87 -12.55
N GLY A 86 -3.07 -16.28 -12.75
CA GLY A 86 -2.29 -16.99 -11.74
C GLY A 86 -1.71 -16.01 -10.69
N VAL A 87 -1.32 -16.52 -9.54
CA VAL A 87 -0.77 -15.73 -8.41
C VAL A 87 0.36 -14.80 -8.84
N ARG A 88 1.30 -15.30 -9.66
CA ARG A 88 2.42 -14.48 -10.18
C ARG A 88 1.94 -13.27 -10.99
N GLN A 89 0.93 -13.45 -11.82
CA GLN A 89 0.36 -12.38 -12.66
C GLN A 89 -0.36 -11.34 -11.78
N ILE A 90 -1.12 -11.80 -10.78
CA ILE A 90 -1.81 -10.92 -9.81
C ILE A 90 -0.78 -10.06 -9.07
N LEU A 91 0.30 -10.65 -8.57
CA LEU A 91 1.35 -9.92 -7.87
C LEU A 91 2.06 -8.92 -8.81
N HIS A 92 2.27 -9.28 -10.08
CA HIS A 92 2.85 -8.36 -11.06
C HIS A 92 1.96 -7.13 -11.31
N GLU A 93 0.67 -7.34 -11.54
CA GLU A 93 -0.28 -6.23 -11.72
C GLU A 93 -0.42 -5.37 -10.44
N TRP A 94 -0.39 -6.00 -9.27
CA TRP A 94 -0.40 -5.27 -8.01
C TRP A 94 0.83 -4.37 -7.85
N VAL A 95 2.03 -4.86 -8.14
CA VAL A 95 3.27 -4.07 -8.10
C VAL A 95 3.21 -2.89 -9.07
N LYS A 96 2.74 -3.12 -10.31
CA LYS A 96 2.55 -2.07 -11.31
C LYS A 96 1.60 -0.98 -10.82
N TRP A 97 0.44 -1.38 -10.30
CA TRP A 97 -0.53 -0.45 -9.72
C TRP A 97 0.04 0.30 -8.51
N ARG A 98 0.81 -0.37 -7.65
CA ARG A 98 1.42 0.25 -6.47
C ARG A 98 2.43 1.32 -6.84
N ILE A 99 3.29 1.05 -7.83
CA ILE A 99 4.25 2.02 -8.36
C ILE A 99 3.55 3.27 -8.89
N GLU A 100 2.49 3.08 -9.67
CA GLU A 100 1.72 4.20 -10.23
C GLU A 100 1.01 5.01 -9.14
N SER A 101 0.42 4.35 -8.16
CA SER A 101 -0.24 4.99 -7.03
C SER A 101 0.75 5.78 -6.17
N THR A 102 1.95 5.24 -5.92
CA THR A 102 3.03 5.93 -5.23
C THR A 102 3.49 7.15 -6.02
N ARG A 103 3.66 7.03 -7.34
CA ARG A 103 4.03 8.16 -8.21
C ARG A 103 3.00 9.29 -8.16
N ARG A 104 1.71 8.96 -8.20
CA ARG A 104 0.62 9.96 -8.08
C ARG A 104 0.66 10.68 -6.73
N ARG A 105 0.88 9.95 -5.63
CA ARG A 105 1.04 10.54 -4.28
C ARG A 105 2.22 11.52 -4.26
N ILE A 106 3.40 11.09 -4.74
CA ILE A 106 4.60 11.93 -4.76
C ILE A 106 4.40 13.19 -5.61
N ASN A 107 3.76 13.09 -6.78
CA ASN A 107 3.46 14.23 -7.63
C ASN A 107 2.50 15.22 -6.94
N PHE A 108 1.51 14.73 -6.20
CA PHE A 108 0.61 15.58 -5.43
C PHE A 108 1.37 16.33 -4.31
N ASP A 109 2.21 15.61 -3.55
CA ASP A 109 3.01 16.19 -2.47
C ASP A 109 4.01 17.22 -3.00
N LEU A 110 4.65 16.91 -4.15
CA LEU A 110 5.53 17.83 -4.86
C LEU A 110 4.81 19.10 -5.27
N GLY A 111 3.62 19.00 -5.88
CA GLY A 111 2.80 20.14 -6.25
C GLY A 111 2.47 21.03 -5.05
N LYS A 112 1.99 20.42 -3.95
CA LYS A 112 1.65 21.16 -2.71
C LYS A 112 2.86 21.88 -2.09
N LYS A 113 4.01 21.21 -2.04
CA LYS A 113 5.22 21.81 -1.51
C LYS A 113 5.74 22.92 -2.42
N SER A 114 5.67 22.76 -3.74
CA SER A 114 6.07 23.77 -4.71
C SER A 114 5.17 25.02 -4.65
N GLU A 115 3.86 24.84 -4.56
CA GLU A 115 2.90 25.95 -4.33
C GLU A 115 3.25 26.73 -3.05
N ARG A 116 3.56 26.02 -1.98
CA ARG A 116 3.93 26.64 -0.70
C ARG A 116 5.26 27.37 -0.77
N LEU A 117 6.28 26.78 -1.39
CA LEU A 117 7.59 27.39 -1.60
C LEU A 117 7.47 28.66 -2.44
N HIS A 118 6.65 28.63 -3.49
CA HIS A 118 6.39 29.77 -4.35
C HIS A 118 5.85 30.98 -3.56
N LEU A 119 4.91 30.75 -2.62
CA LEU A 119 4.40 31.82 -1.75
C LEU A 119 5.47 32.37 -0.81
N LEU A 120 6.33 31.49 -0.27
CA LEU A 120 7.41 31.90 0.64
C LEU A 120 8.49 32.69 -0.06
N HIS A 121 8.82 32.42 -1.32
CA HIS A 121 9.72 33.26 -2.11
C HIS A 121 9.16 34.65 -2.33
N GLY A 122 7.84 34.79 -2.57
CA GLY A 122 7.20 36.10 -2.61
C GLY A 122 7.31 36.88 -1.28
N LEU A 123 7.13 36.16 -0.18
CA LEU A 123 7.29 36.75 1.16
C LEU A 123 8.75 37.16 1.41
N GLU A 124 9.73 36.35 1.05
CA GLU A 124 11.14 36.64 1.21
C GLU A 124 11.55 37.92 0.47
N ALA A 125 11.09 38.08 -0.79
CA ALA A 125 11.36 39.30 -1.56
C ALA A 125 10.87 40.57 -0.87
N ILE A 126 9.72 40.50 -0.17
CA ILE A 126 9.18 41.63 0.60
C ILE A 126 9.91 41.84 1.94
N LEU A 127 10.30 40.75 2.62
CA LEU A 127 11.05 40.84 3.87
C LEU A 127 12.44 41.45 3.70
N LEU A 128 13.03 41.37 2.52
CA LEU A 128 14.30 42.03 2.19
C LEU A 128 14.16 43.55 2.15
N ASP A 129 13.01 44.09 1.79
CA ASP A 129 12.75 45.53 1.74
C ASP A 129 11.33 45.86 2.20
N ILE A 130 11.11 45.69 3.48
CA ILE A 130 9.81 45.90 4.14
C ILE A 130 9.38 47.37 4.09
N ASP A 131 10.29 48.30 4.19
CA ASP A 131 10.00 49.73 4.16
C ASP A 131 9.41 50.15 2.81
N LYS A 132 9.96 49.62 1.71
CA LYS A 132 9.40 49.78 0.37
C LYS A 132 7.98 49.20 0.25
N ALA A 133 7.73 48.00 0.82
CA ALA A 133 6.41 47.41 0.79
C ALA A 133 5.38 48.27 1.53
N ILE A 134 5.73 48.74 2.72
CA ILE A 134 4.90 49.66 3.50
C ILE A 134 4.66 51.00 2.77
N ALA A 135 5.68 51.53 2.13
CA ALA A 135 5.53 52.76 1.35
C ALA A 135 4.54 52.59 0.16
N ILE A 136 4.65 51.49 -0.56
CA ILE A 136 3.72 51.13 -1.65
C ILE A 136 2.29 51.04 -1.12
N ILE A 137 2.06 50.29 -0.06
CA ILE A 137 0.72 50.07 0.50
C ILE A 137 0.12 51.40 0.98
N ARG A 138 0.90 52.23 1.71
CA ARG A 138 0.44 53.53 2.24
C ARG A 138 0.24 54.58 1.15
N GLY A 139 1.00 54.51 0.05
CA GLY A 139 0.88 55.41 -1.10
C GLY A 139 -0.26 55.00 -2.05
N THR A 140 -0.90 53.87 -1.84
CA THR A 140 -1.99 53.39 -2.69
C THR A 140 -3.33 53.94 -2.21
N GLU A 141 -4.05 54.71 -3.07
CA GLU A 141 -5.33 55.34 -2.71
C GLU A 141 -6.51 54.36 -2.67
N LYS A 142 -6.47 53.28 -3.50
CA LYS A 142 -7.58 52.31 -3.66
C LYS A 142 -7.11 50.94 -3.26
N ASP A 143 -7.85 50.25 -2.41
CA ASP A 143 -7.56 48.88 -1.98
C ASP A 143 -7.32 47.89 -3.11
N ALA A 144 -8.16 47.98 -4.18
CA ALA A 144 -8.01 47.14 -5.37
C ALA A 144 -6.67 47.31 -6.14
N MET A 145 -5.92 48.39 -5.87
CA MET A 145 -4.64 48.68 -6.51
C MET A 145 -3.44 48.22 -5.65
N VAL A 146 -3.64 47.76 -4.42
CA VAL A 146 -2.55 47.32 -3.54
C VAL A 146 -1.81 46.12 -4.15
N VAL A 147 -2.53 45.11 -4.57
CA VAL A 147 -1.96 43.90 -5.19
C VAL A 147 -1.22 44.24 -6.50
N PRO A 148 -1.81 44.96 -7.51
CA PRO A 148 -1.07 45.38 -8.68
C PRO A 148 0.20 46.17 -8.40
N ASN A 149 0.16 47.10 -7.43
CA ASN A 149 1.33 47.93 -7.09
C ASN A 149 2.44 47.12 -6.41
N LEU A 150 2.10 46.11 -5.60
CA LEU A 150 3.06 45.16 -5.02
C LEU A 150 3.67 44.25 -6.09
N MET A 151 2.87 43.79 -7.05
CA MET A 151 3.36 43.01 -8.18
C MET A 151 4.42 43.78 -8.99
N GLU A 152 4.16 45.02 -9.31
CA GLU A 152 5.09 45.87 -10.06
C GLU A 152 6.32 46.23 -9.22
N GLY A 153 6.15 46.59 -7.95
CA GLY A 153 7.21 47.03 -7.06
C GLY A 153 8.26 45.95 -6.73
N PHE A 154 7.82 44.70 -6.64
CA PHE A 154 8.65 43.56 -6.24
C PHE A 154 8.76 42.46 -7.32
N GLN A 155 8.19 42.68 -8.51
CA GLN A 155 8.12 41.69 -9.59
C GLN A 155 7.51 40.35 -9.16
N LEU A 156 6.47 40.43 -8.33
CA LEU A 156 5.71 39.29 -7.84
C LEU A 156 4.59 38.93 -8.81
N ASP A 157 4.20 37.67 -8.82
CA ASP A 157 2.96 37.30 -9.43
C ASP A 157 1.75 37.63 -8.53
N LYS A 158 0.55 37.50 -9.09
CA LYS A 158 -0.70 37.82 -8.38
C LYS A 158 -0.87 37.01 -7.10
N VAL A 159 -0.56 35.71 -7.13
CA VAL A 159 -0.78 34.80 -6.00
C VAL A 159 0.18 35.13 -4.85
N GLN A 160 1.44 35.44 -5.18
CA GLN A 160 2.43 35.91 -4.21
C GLN A 160 2.04 37.25 -3.59
N ALA A 161 1.61 38.20 -4.42
CA ALA A 161 1.23 39.54 -3.98
C ALA A 161 -0.01 39.52 -3.07
N GLU A 162 -1.04 38.73 -3.41
CA GLU A 162 -2.20 38.50 -2.56
C GLU A 162 -1.82 37.89 -1.22
N TYR A 163 -0.98 36.82 -1.22
CA TYR A 163 -0.52 36.17 -0.01
C TYR A 163 0.22 37.14 0.93
N VAL A 164 1.04 38.03 0.35
CA VAL A 164 1.81 39.01 1.13
C VAL A 164 0.92 40.14 1.65
N ALA A 165 -0.04 40.63 0.84
CA ALA A 165 -0.98 41.70 1.24
C ALA A 165 -1.82 41.28 2.47
N ASP A 166 -2.13 39.99 2.61
CA ASP A 166 -2.90 39.43 3.72
C ASP A 166 -2.08 39.20 4.99
N ILE A 167 -0.76 39.45 4.98
CA ILE A 167 0.08 39.25 6.15
C ILE A 167 -0.19 40.29 7.23
N ARG A 168 -0.50 39.83 8.41
CA ARG A 168 -0.70 40.71 9.57
C ARG A 168 0.63 41.34 10.02
N LEU A 169 0.66 42.65 10.24
CA LEU A 169 1.85 43.39 10.73
C LEU A 169 2.53 42.72 11.94
N ARG A 170 1.74 42.17 12.89
CA ARG A 170 2.28 41.46 14.05
C ARG A 170 3.14 40.24 13.72
N ASN A 171 2.96 39.65 12.51
CA ASN A 171 3.70 38.51 12.06
C ASN A 171 5.06 38.87 11.42
N ILE A 172 5.31 40.17 11.21
CA ILE A 172 6.56 40.67 10.67
C ILE A 172 7.56 40.92 11.82
N ASN A 173 7.80 39.89 12.63
CA ASN A 173 8.81 39.92 13.70
C ASN A 173 9.96 38.96 13.38
N LYS A 174 11.07 39.15 14.10
CA LYS A 174 12.31 38.39 13.88
C LYS A 174 12.13 36.87 13.98
N GLU A 175 11.29 36.42 14.92
CA GLU A 175 10.99 35.01 15.13
C GLU A 175 10.22 34.43 13.93
N TYR A 176 9.22 35.14 13.43
CA TYR A 176 8.42 34.74 12.26
C TYR A 176 9.31 34.64 11.02
N ILE A 177 10.18 35.65 10.80
CA ILE A 177 11.09 35.65 9.65
C ILE A 177 12.02 34.43 9.69
N LEU A 178 12.70 34.17 10.82
CA LEU A 178 13.60 33.02 10.98
C LEU A 178 12.85 31.69 10.74
N LYS A 179 11.60 31.58 11.23
CA LYS A 179 10.79 30.40 11.04
C LYS A 179 10.40 30.17 9.58
N ARG A 180 10.14 31.24 8.81
CA ARG A 180 9.82 31.14 7.39
C ARG A 180 11.06 30.83 6.54
N THR A 181 12.20 31.39 6.85
CA THR A 181 13.47 31.05 6.18
C THR A 181 13.80 29.56 6.38
N ALA A 182 13.69 29.07 7.62
CA ALA A 182 13.90 27.64 7.89
C ALA A 182 12.88 26.74 7.17
N GLU A 183 11.60 27.17 7.05
CA GLU A 183 10.57 26.49 6.27
C GLU A 183 10.95 26.44 4.78
N THR A 184 11.43 27.53 4.20
CA THR A 184 11.87 27.62 2.80
C THR A 184 13.00 26.62 2.53
N GLU A 185 14.06 26.65 3.33
CA GLU A 185 15.19 25.72 3.19
C GLU A 185 14.77 24.24 3.30
N GLN A 186 13.83 23.94 4.20
CA GLN A 186 13.32 22.57 4.35
C GLN A 186 12.49 22.15 3.15
N LEU A 187 11.62 23.03 2.63
CA LEU A 187 10.81 22.76 1.45
C LEU A 187 11.67 22.55 0.20
N GLU A 188 12.73 23.32 0.01
CA GLU A 188 13.67 23.15 -1.10
C GLU A 188 14.33 21.77 -1.08
N LYS A 189 14.78 21.32 0.10
CA LYS A 189 15.35 19.97 0.28
C LYS A 189 14.32 18.89 -0.01
N ASP A 190 13.12 19.04 0.53
CA ASP A 190 12.02 18.08 0.34
C ASP A 190 11.61 17.97 -1.13
N ILE A 191 11.50 19.10 -1.84
CA ILE A 191 11.16 19.16 -3.26
C ILE A 191 12.26 18.48 -4.10
N ALA A 192 13.53 18.76 -3.78
CA ALA A 192 14.65 18.12 -4.46
C ALA A 192 14.64 16.58 -4.27
N ASP A 193 14.36 16.11 -3.05
CA ASP A 193 14.28 14.67 -2.76
C ASP A 193 13.09 14.00 -3.46
N LEU A 194 11.91 14.63 -3.45
CA LEU A 194 10.73 14.13 -4.17
C LEU A 194 10.95 14.11 -5.69
N ALA A 195 11.60 15.12 -6.26
CA ALA A 195 11.94 15.15 -7.68
C ALA A 195 12.92 14.03 -8.05
N ASP A 196 13.95 13.79 -7.22
CA ASP A 196 14.89 12.66 -7.41
C ASP A 196 14.19 11.30 -7.26
N LEU A 197 13.23 11.18 -6.33
CA LEU A 197 12.44 9.99 -6.14
C LEU A 197 11.61 9.65 -7.40
N ILE A 198 10.98 10.64 -8.01
CA ILE A 198 10.21 10.47 -9.26
C ILE A 198 11.11 10.06 -10.43
N ALA A 199 12.29 10.67 -10.53
CA ALA A 199 13.25 10.41 -11.61
C ALA A 199 13.84 8.98 -11.56
N LYS A 200 13.86 8.33 -10.38
CA LYS A 200 14.51 7.03 -10.17
C LYS A 200 13.47 5.93 -9.85
N PRO A 201 13.01 5.13 -10.84
CA PRO A 201 12.03 4.05 -10.62
C PRO A 201 12.42 3.06 -9.52
N THR A 202 13.72 2.80 -9.36
CA THR A 202 14.25 1.90 -8.31
C THR A 202 14.05 2.43 -6.90
N ARG A 203 13.99 3.75 -6.71
CA ARG A 203 13.65 4.37 -5.42
C ARG A 203 12.17 4.21 -5.12
N ILE A 204 11.29 4.40 -6.12
CA ILE A 204 9.83 4.20 -5.95
C ILE A 204 9.49 2.77 -5.54
N GLN A 205 10.26 1.76 -6.01
CA GLN A 205 10.04 0.35 -5.65
C GLN A 205 10.40 0.03 -4.19
N LYS A 206 11.17 0.89 -3.53
CA LYS A 206 11.57 0.71 -2.13
C LYS A 206 10.63 1.41 -1.14
N GLU A 207 9.81 2.37 -1.65
CA GLU A 207 8.74 3.05 -0.92
C GLU A 207 7.48 2.17 -0.73
#